data_b7239c4e300ac1f6597e13bb41aee787
#
_entry.id   b7239c4e300ac1f6597e13bb41aee787
#
_cell.length_a   1.000
_cell.length_b   1.000
_cell.length_c   1.000
_cell.angle_alpha   90.00
_cell.angle_beta   90.00
_cell.angle_gamma   90.00
#
_symmetry.space_group_name_H-M   'P 1'
#
loop_
_entity.id
_entity.type
_entity.pdbx_description
1 polymer ?
#
loop_
_entity_poly.entity_id
_entity_poly.type
_entity_poly.pdbx_seq_one_letter_code
_entity_poly.pdbx_strand_id
1 'polypeptide(L)'
;GNKVCKTPNLERLASEGVTFCNHYSNNPLCVPSRASMLTGKHSPEIRVYDNANEIPSSLPTMAHFMRALGYQTFLSGKMHFIGPDQLHGFEERLTTDVYPADYQWIADWSAGPAFVPSGTALNGVVEAGPCVRTMQEDYDDDVEFQARRKIFDIARQRDAKPFFGVVSFT
;
A
#
# COMPACT_ATOMS: atom_id res chain seq x y z
N GLY A 1 -16.11 15.61 3.60
CA GLY A 1 -14.72 15.99 3.42
C GLY A 1 -14.20 16.93 4.49
N ASN A 2 -12.90 17.03 4.60
CA ASN A 2 -12.24 17.95 5.52
C ASN A 2 -12.39 19.38 4.99
N LYS A 3 -12.78 20.33 5.88
CA LYS A 3 -13.00 21.75 5.47
C LYS A 3 -11.69 22.50 5.17
N VAL A 4 -10.55 22.00 5.65
CA VAL A 4 -9.23 22.60 5.49
C VAL A 4 -8.51 22.05 4.25
N CYS A 5 -8.58 20.74 4.04
CA CYS A 5 -7.94 20.08 2.89
C CYS A 5 -8.77 20.31 1.62
N LYS A 6 -8.11 20.79 0.58
CA LYS A 6 -8.70 20.94 -0.75
C LYS A 6 -8.34 19.73 -1.60
N THR A 7 -9.33 18.94 -1.99
CA THR A 7 -9.16 17.70 -2.74
C THR A 7 -10.02 17.69 -4.02
N PRO A 8 -9.80 18.62 -4.97
CA PRO A 8 -10.72 18.84 -6.11
C PRO A 8 -10.87 17.60 -7.00
N ASN A 9 -9.83 16.81 -7.19
CA ASN A 9 -9.89 15.60 -8.00
C ASN A 9 -10.67 14.47 -7.33
N LEU A 10 -10.52 14.31 -6.00
CA LEU A 10 -11.32 13.34 -5.24
C LEU A 10 -12.77 13.78 -5.15
N GLU A 11 -13.04 15.08 -5.01
CA GLU A 11 -14.40 15.63 -5.01
C GLU A 11 -15.09 15.40 -6.36
N ARG A 12 -14.36 15.58 -7.48
CA ARG A 12 -14.87 15.26 -8.81
C ARG A 12 -15.22 13.78 -8.92
N LEU A 13 -14.30 12.89 -8.53
CA LEU A 13 -14.53 11.44 -8.56
C LEU A 13 -15.74 11.04 -7.70
N ALA A 14 -15.90 11.64 -6.52
CA ALA A 14 -17.03 11.42 -5.64
C ALA A 14 -18.36 11.89 -6.26
N SER A 15 -18.34 12.99 -7.01
CA SER A 15 -19.54 13.51 -7.69
C SER A 15 -19.99 12.67 -8.89
N GLU A 16 -19.05 11.97 -9.52
CA GLU A 16 -19.28 11.08 -10.66
C GLU A 16 -19.57 9.63 -10.25
N GLY A 17 -19.35 9.29 -8.98
CA GLY A 17 -19.41 7.92 -8.47
C GLY A 17 -20.21 7.78 -7.19
N VAL A 18 -19.79 6.83 -6.36
CA VAL A 18 -20.41 6.52 -5.06
C VAL A 18 -19.40 6.72 -3.93
N THR A 19 -19.82 7.47 -2.90
CA THR A 19 -19.05 7.65 -1.68
C THR A 19 -19.60 6.77 -0.57
N PHE A 20 -18.77 5.85 -0.06
CA PHE A 20 -19.13 4.98 1.05
C PHE A 20 -18.85 5.70 2.37
N CYS A 21 -19.89 6.13 3.08
CA CYS A 21 -19.76 6.84 4.36
C CYS A 21 -19.38 5.91 5.53
N ASN A 22 -19.72 4.63 5.43
CA ASN A 22 -19.48 3.61 6.45
C ASN A 22 -18.61 2.48 5.86
N HIS A 23 -17.35 2.79 5.57
CA HIS A 23 -16.37 1.82 5.11
C HIS A 23 -15.28 1.65 6.17
N TYR A 24 -15.02 0.41 6.57
CA TYR A 24 -14.12 0.09 7.68
C TYR A 24 -13.01 -0.83 7.21
N SER A 25 -11.78 -0.59 7.71
CA SER A 25 -10.71 -1.57 7.61
C SER A 25 -10.93 -2.68 8.64
N ASN A 26 -10.64 -3.92 8.26
CA ASN A 26 -10.72 -5.05 9.18
C ASN A 26 -9.53 -5.14 10.15
N ASN A 27 -8.48 -4.35 9.92
CA ASN A 27 -7.32 -4.22 10.80
C ASN A 27 -6.74 -2.80 10.65
N PRO A 28 -6.39 -2.11 11.74
CA PRO A 28 -5.88 -0.73 11.68
C PRO A 28 -4.39 -0.62 11.34
N LEU A 29 -3.68 -1.75 11.14
CA LEU A 29 -2.26 -1.78 10.79
C LEU A 29 -2.04 -1.96 9.29
N CYS A 30 -0.92 -1.42 8.79
CA CYS A 30 -0.61 -1.38 7.36
C CYS A 30 -0.58 -2.76 6.71
N VAL A 31 0.28 -3.67 7.21
CA VAL A 31 0.47 -4.99 6.60
C VAL A 31 -0.78 -5.84 6.64
N PRO A 32 -1.46 -6.03 7.79
CA PRO A 32 -2.69 -6.83 7.83
C PRO A 32 -3.83 -6.25 6.99
N SER A 33 -4.00 -4.93 6.99
CA SER A 33 -5.02 -4.25 6.18
C SER A 33 -4.78 -4.46 4.68
N ARG A 34 -3.53 -4.30 4.24
CA ARG A 34 -3.15 -4.47 2.83
C ARG A 34 -3.20 -5.92 2.39
N ALA A 35 -2.77 -6.84 3.25
CA ALA A 35 -2.91 -8.27 3.01
C ALA A 35 -4.37 -8.68 2.82
N SER A 36 -5.25 -8.19 3.67
CA SER A 36 -6.70 -8.43 3.56
C SER A 36 -7.29 -7.83 2.28
N MET A 37 -6.88 -6.62 1.91
CA MET A 37 -7.30 -5.98 0.66
C MET A 37 -6.87 -6.82 -0.56
N LEU A 38 -5.62 -7.31 -0.58
CA LEU A 38 -5.09 -8.06 -1.72
C LEU A 38 -5.68 -9.47 -1.84
N THR A 39 -6.00 -10.11 -0.72
CA THR A 39 -6.46 -11.51 -0.69
C THR A 39 -7.98 -11.67 -0.60
N GLY A 40 -8.69 -10.61 -0.19
CA GLY A 40 -10.12 -10.67 0.11
C GLY A 40 -10.45 -11.47 1.38
N LYS A 41 -9.47 -11.70 2.26
CA LYS A 41 -9.61 -12.52 3.47
C LYS A 41 -9.32 -11.70 4.72
N HIS A 42 -9.93 -12.10 5.83
CA HIS A 42 -9.64 -11.46 7.13
C HIS A 42 -8.29 -11.88 7.70
N SER A 43 -7.67 -11.00 8.48
CA SER A 43 -6.37 -11.22 9.11
C SER A 43 -6.22 -12.58 9.82
N PRO A 44 -7.20 -13.10 10.58
CA PRO A 44 -7.11 -14.41 11.19
C PRO A 44 -7.03 -15.58 10.21
N GLU A 45 -7.69 -15.47 9.04
CA GLU A 45 -7.68 -16.51 8.01
C GLU A 45 -6.31 -16.63 7.34
N ILE A 46 -5.65 -15.50 7.14
CA ILE A 46 -4.33 -15.43 6.49
C ILE A 46 -3.18 -15.39 7.49
N ARG A 47 -3.46 -15.30 8.78
CA ARG A 47 -2.52 -15.23 9.89
C ARG A 47 -1.54 -14.06 9.79
N VAL A 48 -2.02 -12.92 9.31
CA VAL A 48 -1.25 -11.67 9.23
C VAL A 48 -1.84 -10.69 10.22
N TYR A 49 -1.17 -10.47 11.36
CA TYR A 49 -1.73 -9.77 12.52
C TYR A 49 -1.09 -8.42 12.79
N ASP A 50 0.17 -8.25 12.37
CA ASP A 50 0.97 -7.04 12.65
C ASP A 50 1.88 -6.67 11.46
N ASN A 51 2.64 -5.59 11.63
CA ASN A 51 3.54 -5.09 10.59
C ASN A 51 4.85 -5.89 10.45
N ALA A 52 5.04 -6.95 11.25
CA ALA A 52 6.18 -7.85 11.14
C ALA A 52 5.82 -9.16 10.41
N ASN A 53 4.55 -9.35 10.08
CA ASN A 53 4.11 -10.58 9.44
C ASN A 53 4.35 -10.53 7.92
N GLU A 54 4.96 -11.58 7.41
CA GLU A 54 5.02 -11.86 5.99
C GLU A 54 3.67 -12.36 5.48
N ILE A 55 3.26 -11.90 4.30
CA ILE A 55 2.14 -12.50 3.58
C ILE A 55 2.66 -13.79 2.94
N PRO A 56 2.10 -14.97 3.25
CA PRO A 56 2.56 -16.20 2.64
C PRO A 56 2.50 -16.15 1.10
N SER A 57 3.63 -16.42 0.44
CA SER A 57 3.74 -16.39 -1.03
C SER A 57 2.80 -17.39 -1.74
N SER A 58 2.31 -18.39 -1.00
CA SER A 58 1.31 -19.37 -1.49
C SER A 58 -0.11 -18.81 -1.56
N LEU A 59 -0.37 -17.64 -0.96
CA LEU A 59 -1.70 -17.04 -0.99
C LEU A 59 -1.94 -16.31 -2.33
N PRO A 60 -2.98 -16.68 -3.08
CA PRO A 60 -3.34 -15.92 -4.26
C PRO A 60 -3.88 -14.54 -3.86
N THR A 61 -3.43 -13.53 -4.59
CA THR A 61 -3.87 -12.14 -4.45
C THR A 61 -4.67 -11.71 -5.66
N MET A 62 -5.34 -10.56 -5.60
CA MET A 62 -6.03 -10.00 -6.75
C MET A 62 -5.10 -9.84 -7.97
N ALA A 63 -3.80 -9.54 -7.77
CA ALA A 63 -2.86 -9.44 -8.87
C ALA A 63 -2.65 -10.77 -9.60
N HIS A 64 -2.60 -11.89 -8.89
CA HIS A 64 -2.54 -13.23 -9.50
C HIS A 64 -3.77 -13.52 -10.37
N PHE A 65 -4.97 -13.20 -9.88
CA PHE A 65 -6.20 -13.38 -10.64
C PHE A 65 -6.25 -12.49 -11.89
N MET A 66 -5.83 -11.23 -11.77
CA MET A 66 -5.76 -10.33 -12.92
C MET A 66 -4.78 -10.81 -13.98
N ARG A 67 -3.60 -11.32 -13.57
CA ARG A 67 -2.66 -11.96 -14.50
C ARG A 67 -3.26 -13.20 -15.17
N ALA A 68 -3.95 -14.04 -14.43
CA ALA A 68 -4.63 -15.23 -15.00
C ALA A 68 -5.69 -14.84 -16.04
N LEU A 69 -6.28 -13.66 -15.91
CA LEU A 69 -7.23 -13.09 -16.88
C LEU A 69 -6.53 -12.37 -18.05
N GLY A 70 -5.20 -12.38 -18.11
CA GLY A 70 -4.43 -11.81 -19.22
C GLY A 70 -4.09 -10.32 -19.07
N TYR A 71 -4.31 -9.74 -17.91
CA TYR A 71 -3.89 -8.37 -17.61
C TYR A 71 -2.38 -8.31 -17.35
N GLN A 72 -1.73 -7.24 -17.78
CA GLN A 72 -0.44 -6.87 -17.25
C GLN A 72 -0.63 -6.16 -15.90
N THR A 73 0.20 -6.50 -14.91
CA THR A 73 0.00 -6.02 -13.54
C THR A 73 1.23 -5.28 -13.03
N PHE A 74 1.04 -4.13 -12.40
CA PHE A 74 2.13 -3.38 -11.80
C PHE A 74 1.75 -2.76 -10.46
N LEU A 75 2.77 -2.53 -9.65
CA LEU A 75 2.69 -1.86 -8.36
C LEU A 75 3.63 -0.65 -8.36
N SER A 76 3.12 0.52 -8.00
CA SER A 76 3.92 1.70 -7.68
C SER A 76 3.55 2.18 -6.28
N GLY A 77 4.53 2.26 -5.40
CA GLY A 77 4.33 2.80 -4.08
C GLY A 77 4.24 1.78 -2.95
N LYS A 78 3.69 2.25 -1.83
CA LYS A 78 3.68 1.56 -0.55
C LYS A 78 2.73 0.36 -0.54
N MET A 79 3.26 -0.81 -0.25
CA MET A 79 2.47 -2.00 0.10
C MET A 79 2.91 -2.64 1.41
N HIS A 80 4.08 -2.25 1.92
CA HIS A 80 4.65 -2.73 3.16
C HIS A 80 4.77 -4.26 3.18
N PHE A 81 5.24 -4.83 2.06
CA PHE A 81 5.51 -6.26 1.98
C PHE A 81 6.74 -6.61 2.82
N ILE A 82 6.56 -7.50 3.77
CA ILE A 82 7.63 -8.04 4.61
C ILE A 82 8.14 -9.33 3.99
N GLY A 83 9.44 -9.55 4.09
CA GLY A 83 10.09 -10.76 3.57
C GLY A 83 10.53 -10.65 2.10
N PRO A 84 10.96 -11.76 1.52
CA PRO A 84 11.60 -11.78 0.20
C PRO A 84 10.63 -11.61 -0.96
N ASP A 85 9.35 -12.03 -0.83
CA ASP A 85 8.37 -11.82 -1.88
C ASP A 85 7.87 -10.38 -1.88
N GLN A 86 8.36 -9.61 -2.82
CA GLN A 86 8.01 -8.19 -2.99
C GLN A 86 7.04 -7.95 -4.13
N LEU A 87 6.53 -9.01 -4.76
CA LEU A 87 5.63 -8.92 -5.89
C LEU A 87 4.21 -9.40 -5.58
N HIS A 88 4.06 -10.45 -4.80
CA HIS A 88 2.76 -11.03 -4.44
C HIS A 88 1.75 -11.05 -5.61
N GLY A 89 2.23 -11.48 -6.79
CA GLY A 89 1.43 -11.61 -8.00
C GLY A 89 1.51 -10.46 -9.00
N PHE A 90 2.03 -9.30 -8.62
CA PHE A 90 2.36 -8.26 -9.61
C PHE A 90 3.53 -8.70 -10.49
N GLU A 91 3.47 -8.37 -11.79
CA GLU A 91 4.57 -8.65 -12.72
C GLU A 91 5.72 -7.67 -12.55
N GLU A 92 5.40 -6.42 -12.19
CA GLU A 92 6.38 -5.36 -12.00
C GLU A 92 6.10 -4.59 -10.72
N ARG A 93 7.17 -4.22 -10.04
CA ARG A 93 7.17 -3.24 -8.97
C ARG A 93 8.02 -2.04 -9.40
N LEU A 94 7.41 -0.88 -9.53
CA LEU A 94 8.01 0.30 -10.15
C LEU A 94 8.85 1.11 -9.17
N THR A 95 8.50 1.09 -7.89
CA THR A 95 9.23 1.74 -6.81
C THR A 95 9.51 0.76 -5.67
N THR A 96 10.54 1.00 -4.90
CA THR A 96 10.74 0.31 -3.62
C THR A 96 9.67 0.72 -2.63
N ASP A 97 9.55 0.03 -1.49
CA ASP A 97 8.68 0.49 -0.40
C ASP A 97 9.36 1.62 0.39
N VAL A 98 8.55 2.47 1.00
CA VAL A 98 9.05 3.51 1.92
C VAL A 98 9.55 2.92 3.24
N TYR A 99 9.03 1.75 3.61
CA TYR A 99 9.46 1.02 4.78
C TYR A 99 10.34 -0.18 4.42
N PRO A 100 11.31 -0.54 5.27
CA PRO A 100 12.12 -1.73 5.04
C PRO A 100 11.26 -3.00 5.06
N ALA A 101 11.63 -3.96 4.19
CA ALA A 101 10.95 -5.25 4.07
C ALA A 101 11.46 -6.30 5.08
N ASP A 102 12.26 -5.88 6.02
CA ASP A 102 12.84 -6.74 7.04
C ASP A 102 11.89 -6.95 8.24
N TYR A 103 12.31 -7.77 9.17
CA TYR A 103 11.54 -8.16 10.34
C TYR A 103 11.78 -7.25 11.57
N GLN A 104 12.23 -6.01 11.38
CA GLN A 104 12.48 -5.07 12.50
C GLN A 104 11.22 -4.73 13.31
N TRP A 105 10.07 -4.95 12.72
CA TRP A 105 8.77 -4.69 13.35
C TRP A 105 8.28 -5.83 14.24
N ILE A 106 9.07 -6.90 14.43
CA ILE A 106 8.70 -8.01 15.30
C ILE A 106 8.57 -7.49 16.73
N ALA A 107 7.37 -7.65 17.28
CA ALA A 107 7.07 -7.28 18.64
C ALA A 107 7.74 -8.24 19.61
N ASP A 108 8.37 -7.73 20.67
CA ASP A 108 8.79 -8.55 21.81
C ASP A 108 7.60 -8.81 22.74
N TRP A 109 6.84 -9.84 22.46
CA TRP A 109 5.69 -10.22 23.27
C TRP A 109 6.03 -10.64 24.70
N SER A 110 7.32 -10.91 24.99
CA SER A 110 7.79 -11.24 26.34
C SER A 110 7.94 -10.01 27.23
N ALA A 111 8.07 -8.83 26.63
CA ALA A 111 8.22 -7.57 27.37
C ALA A 111 6.95 -7.08 28.08
N GLY A 112 5.82 -7.76 27.88
CA GLY A 112 4.56 -7.46 28.56
C GLY A 112 3.92 -6.13 28.12
N PRO A 113 2.98 -5.58 28.90
CA PRO A 113 2.20 -4.41 28.49
C PRO A 113 2.98 -3.09 28.41
N ALA A 114 4.21 -3.04 28.88
CA ALA A 114 5.10 -1.88 28.73
C ALA A 114 5.78 -1.81 27.35
N PHE A 115 5.60 -2.84 26.53
CA PHE A 115 6.14 -2.88 25.19
C PHE A 115 5.41 -1.87 24.27
N VAL A 116 6.18 -0.94 23.73
CA VAL A 116 5.71 -0.04 22.65
C VAL A 116 6.42 -0.45 21.38
N PRO A 117 5.71 -1.01 20.37
CA PRO A 117 6.32 -1.36 19.10
C PRO A 117 7.04 -0.15 18.48
N SER A 118 8.21 -0.37 17.90
CA SER A 118 8.84 0.65 17.07
C SER A 118 7.85 1.05 15.97
N GLY A 119 7.72 2.31 15.65
CA GLY A 119 6.71 2.82 14.71
C GLY A 119 5.45 3.40 15.36
N THR A 120 5.24 3.19 16.66
CA THR A 120 4.27 3.94 17.45
C THR A 120 4.92 5.07 18.25
N ALA A 121 6.21 5.36 18.00
CA ALA A 121 6.92 6.44 18.65
C ALA A 121 6.26 7.78 18.32
N LEU A 122 5.86 8.51 19.36
CA LEU A 122 5.19 9.82 19.23
C LEU A 122 6.17 10.95 18.85
N ASN A 123 7.44 10.67 18.59
CA ASN A 123 8.45 11.66 18.23
C ASN A 123 8.02 12.46 17.00
N GLY A 124 7.44 11.80 15.99
CA GLY A 124 6.93 12.50 14.83
C GLY A 124 5.80 13.49 15.11
N VAL A 125 5.05 13.30 16.21
CA VAL A 125 4.04 14.28 16.66
C VAL A 125 4.70 15.46 17.35
N VAL A 126 5.73 15.20 18.16
CA VAL A 126 6.49 16.25 18.87
C VAL A 126 7.28 17.12 17.89
N GLU A 127 7.82 16.52 16.84
CA GLU A 127 8.61 17.17 15.80
C GLU A 127 7.76 17.77 14.66
N ALA A 128 6.45 17.52 14.66
CA ALA A 128 5.55 18.00 13.61
C ALA A 128 5.52 19.54 13.56
N GLY A 129 5.60 20.07 12.36
CA GLY A 129 5.55 21.51 12.15
C GLY A 129 5.65 21.88 10.67
N PRO A 130 5.64 23.18 10.34
CA PRO A 130 5.86 23.63 8.98
C PRO A 130 7.24 23.19 8.49
N CYS A 131 7.29 22.59 7.31
CA CYS A 131 8.52 22.14 6.67
C CYS A 131 8.53 22.58 5.20
N VAL A 132 9.69 22.58 4.58
CA VAL A 132 9.84 22.85 3.15
C VAL A 132 9.44 21.62 2.36
N ARG A 133 9.87 20.43 2.82
CA ARG A 133 9.59 19.14 2.17
C ARG A 133 9.91 17.99 3.11
N THR A 134 9.22 16.86 2.91
CA THR A 134 9.44 15.63 3.67
C THR A 134 9.92 14.50 2.76
N MET A 135 10.54 13.49 3.34
CA MET A 135 10.91 12.27 2.62
C MET A 135 9.67 11.55 2.05
N GLN A 136 8.53 11.64 2.74
CA GLN A 136 7.27 11.05 2.26
C GLN A 136 6.77 11.74 0.98
N GLU A 137 6.90 13.06 0.90
CA GLU A 137 6.55 13.81 -0.31
C GLU A 137 7.47 13.46 -1.48
N ASP A 138 8.79 13.32 -1.23
CA ASP A 138 9.75 12.88 -2.26
C ASP A 138 9.42 11.47 -2.76
N TYR A 139 9.05 10.58 -1.84
CA TYR A 139 8.63 9.23 -2.19
C TYR A 139 7.34 9.22 -3.02
N ASP A 140 6.33 9.98 -2.60
CA ASP A 140 5.05 10.04 -3.29
C ASP A 140 5.18 10.67 -4.69
N ASP A 141 6.09 11.64 -4.89
CA ASP A 141 6.42 12.18 -6.20
C ASP A 141 7.05 11.13 -7.12
N ASP A 142 7.95 10.28 -6.61
CA ASP A 142 8.50 9.17 -7.39
C ASP A 142 7.43 8.13 -7.73
N VAL A 143 6.56 7.81 -6.79
CA VAL A 143 5.41 6.90 -7.01
C VAL A 143 4.53 7.41 -8.16
N GLU A 144 4.17 8.69 -8.14
CA GLU A 144 3.37 9.33 -9.18
C GLU A 144 4.09 9.29 -10.53
N PHE A 145 5.34 9.71 -10.55
CA PHE A 145 6.14 9.76 -11.78
C PHE A 145 6.26 8.39 -12.44
N GLN A 146 6.61 7.36 -11.68
CA GLN A 146 6.77 6.00 -12.20
C GLN A 146 5.44 5.40 -12.68
N ALA A 147 4.36 5.60 -11.92
CA ALA A 147 3.03 5.14 -12.30
C ALA A 147 2.56 5.81 -13.61
N ARG A 148 2.70 7.12 -13.72
CA ARG A 148 2.34 7.88 -14.92
C ARG A 148 3.16 7.46 -16.11
N ARG A 149 4.47 7.29 -15.95
CA ARG A 149 5.36 6.80 -17.00
C ARG A 149 4.90 5.43 -17.50
N LYS A 150 4.61 4.50 -16.58
CA LYS A 150 4.13 3.15 -16.94
C LYS A 150 2.83 3.20 -17.75
N ILE A 151 1.87 4.03 -17.33
CA ILE A 151 0.61 4.18 -18.05
C ILE A 151 0.83 4.72 -19.47
N PHE A 152 1.71 5.72 -19.65
CA PHE A 152 2.06 6.22 -20.96
C PHE A 152 2.79 5.17 -21.82
N ASP A 153 3.67 4.38 -21.22
CA ASP A 153 4.38 3.31 -21.94
C ASP A 153 3.39 2.23 -22.41
N ILE A 154 2.42 1.87 -21.58
CA ILE A 154 1.32 0.97 -21.97
C ILE A 154 0.49 1.58 -23.10
N ALA A 155 0.11 2.84 -22.99
CA ALA A 155 -0.73 3.53 -23.99
C ALA A 155 -0.06 3.66 -25.38
N ARG A 156 1.28 3.59 -25.43
CA ARG A 156 2.04 3.61 -26.69
C ARG A 156 2.19 2.23 -27.34
N GLN A 157 1.89 1.16 -26.63
CA GLN A 157 1.99 -0.20 -27.16
C GLN A 157 0.87 -0.44 -28.18
N ARG A 158 1.22 -0.95 -29.36
CA ARG A 158 0.26 -1.17 -30.45
C ARG A 158 -0.78 -2.24 -30.11
N ASP A 159 -0.35 -3.27 -29.38
CA ASP A 159 -1.17 -4.41 -28.97
C ASP A 159 -1.21 -4.50 -27.43
N ALA A 160 -1.49 -3.37 -26.76
CA ALA A 160 -1.50 -3.30 -25.30
C ALA A 160 -2.57 -4.24 -24.73
N LYS A 161 -2.13 -5.13 -23.84
CA LYS A 161 -3.06 -5.87 -22.99
C LYS A 161 -3.73 -4.90 -22.01
N PRO A 162 -4.94 -5.23 -21.52
CA PRO A 162 -5.49 -4.50 -20.39
C PRO A 162 -4.52 -4.54 -19.21
N PHE A 163 -4.53 -3.53 -18.37
CA PHE A 163 -3.64 -3.49 -17.21
C PHE A 163 -4.42 -3.39 -15.90
N PHE A 164 -3.81 -3.89 -14.86
CA PHE A 164 -4.21 -3.70 -13.47
C PHE A 164 -3.04 -3.10 -12.71
N GLY A 165 -3.18 -1.86 -12.30
CA GLY A 165 -2.15 -1.12 -11.57
C GLY A 165 -2.61 -0.73 -10.17
N VAL A 166 -1.75 -0.91 -9.18
CA VAL A 166 -1.92 -0.35 -7.84
C VAL A 166 -0.95 0.80 -7.68
N VAL A 167 -1.45 1.98 -7.38
CA VAL A 167 -0.67 3.18 -7.06
C VAL A 167 -0.99 3.56 -5.62
N SER A 168 0.00 3.51 -4.75
CA SER A 168 -0.20 3.64 -3.31
C SER A 168 0.76 4.66 -2.71
N PHE A 169 0.21 5.79 -2.33
CA PHE A 169 0.92 6.84 -1.62
C PHE A 169 1.10 6.52 -0.13
N THR A 170 1.96 7.30 0.57
CA THR A 170 2.21 7.15 2.02
C THR A 170 1.11 7.76 2.89
#